data_94a8a0424ec1d18a6aa3a84f05734cf1
#
_entry.id   94a8a0424ec1d18a6aa3a84f05734cf1
#
_cell.length_a   1.000
_cell.length_b   1.000
_cell.length_c   1.000
_cell.angle_alpha   90.00
_cell.angle_beta   90.00
_cell.angle_gamma   90.00
#
_symmetry.space_group_name_H-M   'P 1'
#
loop_
_entity.id
_entity.type
_entity.pdbx_description
1 polymer ?
#
loop_
_entity_poly.entity_id
_entity_poly.type
_entity_poly.pdbx_seq_one_letter_code
_entity_poly.pdbx_strand_id
1 'polypeptide(L)'
;MKKQKIRFAIFMLLLAVTACDNADYSKSAPFDNGVYLSVAESKTSETMTFNKTIIQREKSFTARLAYPAGTDVTVNVTVDPSQVEAYNSRNNTSYDILPAKHYRLESNEMTIRAGKINSAPLHIYFENLTELEIDKAYLCPVSLNSAQGVGLLDGSTTYWYIVKRSSAITTAVDLRYCYVEVPGFYVPKWGTEPAGNAAHLNNLKAVTFEIITRISNFDEANTDISSLMGIEQYFCFRAGDAGFPRQQLQIQTPAGKFPEANKAKLLKENEWYHLALTYDIATKTIIFYVNGKE
;
A
#
# COMPACT_ATOMS: atom_id res chain seq x y z
N MET A 1 65.00 -21.18 -7.49
CA MET A 1 63.60 -20.93 -7.08
C MET A 1 63.15 -19.46 -7.07
N LYS A 2 63.93 -18.46 -6.66
CA LYS A 2 63.54 -17.03 -6.68
C LYS A 2 63.28 -16.44 -8.07
N LYS A 3 64.09 -16.77 -9.07
CA LYS A 3 63.97 -16.25 -10.45
C LYS A 3 62.68 -16.78 -11.17
N GLN A 4 62.22 -17.95 -10.84
CA GLN A 4 61.01 -18.55 -11.43
C GLN A 4 59.71 -17.93 -10.86
N LYS A 5 59.73 -17.58 -9.58
CA LYS A 5 58.58 -16.89 -8.93
C LYS A 5 58.41 -15.46 -9.45
N ILE A 6 59.51 -14.76 -9.75
CA ILE A 6 59.45 -13.39 -10.32
C ILE A 6 58.92 -13.42 -11.77
N ARG A 7 59.28 -14.41 -12.58
CA ARG A 7 58.77 -14.56 -13.96
C ARG A 7 57.29 -14.89 -13.97
N PHE A 8 56.79 -15.67 -13.01
CA PHE A 8 55.37 -16.00 -12.89
C PHE A 8 54.54 -14.79 -12.39
N ALA A 9 55.10 -13.99 -11.48
CA ALA A 9 54.45 -12.77 -11.00
C ALA A 9 54.35 -11.67 -12.08
N ILE A 10 55.41 -11.54 -12.93
CA ILE A 10 55.41 -10.60 -14.06
C ILE A 10 54.41 -11.07 -15.15
N PHE A 11 54.29 -12.38 -15.38
CA PHE A 11 53.31 -12.91 -16.35
C PHE A 11 51.86 -12.75 -15.86
N MET A 12 51.59 -12.89 -14.56
CA MET A 12 50.28 -12.60 -13.97
C MET A 12 49.94 -11.10 -13.98
N LEU A 13 50.96 -10.24 -13.82
CA LEU A 13 50.73 -8.78 -13.86
C LEU A 13 50.44 -8.29 -15.30
N LEU A 14 51.05 -8.93 -16.32
CA LEU A 14 50.77 -8.65 -17.74
C LEU A 14 49.40 -9.13 -18.20
N LEU A 15 48.82 -10.20 -17.60
CA LEU A 15 47.47 -10.68 -17.87
C LEU A 15 46.40 -9.78 -17.23
N ALA A 16 46.72 -9.08 -16.16
CA ALA A 16 45.79 -8.18 -15.49
C ALA A 16 45.54 -6.86 -16.22
N VAL A 17 46.47 -6.43 -17.10
CA VAL A 17 46.32 -5.18 -17.89
C VAL A 17 45.58 -5.37 -19.21
N THR A 18 45.35 -6.62 -19.64
CA THR A 18 44.57 -6.89 -20.87
C THR A 18 43.08 -7.17 -20.61
N ALA A 19 42.65 -7.17 -19.33
CA ALA A 19 41.26 -7.46 -18.92
C ALA A 19 40.39 -6.22 -18.87
N CYS A 20 40.89 -5.02 -19.04
CA CYS A 20 40.09 -3.83 -19.26
C CYS A 20 40.08 -3.53 -20.77
N ASP A 21 39.25 -4.25 -21.51
CA ASP A 21 38.78 -3.75 -22.79
C ASP A 21 37.91 -2.52 -22.48
N ASN A 22 38.49 -1.34 -22.72
CA ASN A 22 37.74 -0.10 -22.70
C ASN A 22 36.77 -0.15 -23.88
N ALA A 23 35.64 -0.81 -23.69
CA ALA A 23 34.54 -0.67 -24.63
C ALA A 23 34.24 0.83 -24.77
N ASP A 24 34.50 1.36 -25.95
CA ASP A 24 34.21 2.77 -26.26
C ASP A 24 32.69 2.94 -26.39
N TYR A 25 32.04 3.11 -25.27
CA TYR A 25 30.59 3.36 -25.20
C TYR A 25 30.18 4.69 -25.84
N SER A 26 31.15 5.50 -26.32
CA SER A 26 30.83 6.76 -27.02
C SER A 26 30.31 6.55 -28.45
N LYS A 27 30.52 5.34 -29.02
CA LYS A 27 30.20 5.03 -30.42
C LYS A 27 29.07 4.05 -30.65
N SER A 28 28.65 3.34 -29.61
CA SER A 28 27.50 2.42 -29.67
C SER A 28 26.63 2.57 -28.41
N ALA A 29 25.34 2.55 -28.58
CA ALA A 29 24.45 2.43 -27.44
C ALA A 29 24.78 1.12 -26.70
N PRO A 30 24.90 1.15 -25.36
CA PRO A 30 25.30 -0.04 -24.57
C PRO A 30 24.24 -1.15 -24.58
N PHE A 31 23.05 -0.87 -25.08
CA PHE A 31 21.90 -1.78 -25.21
C PHE A 31 20.93 -1.26 -26.27
N ASP A 32 20.08 -2.13 -26.78
CA ASP A 32 19.03 -1.74 -27.72
C ASP A 32 18.08 -0.73 -27.08
N ASN A 33 17.72 0.32 -27.81
CA ASN A 33 16.79 1.31 -27.35
C ASN A 33 15.38 0.71 -27.30
N GLY A 34 14.75 0.80 -26.15
CA GLY A 34 13.38 0.32 -25.95
C GLY A 34 12.46 1.40 -25.38
N VAL A 35 11.21 1.36 -25.80
CA VAL A 35 10.17 2.24 -25.25
C VAL A 35 9.41 1.53 -24.13
N TYR A 36 9.07 2.26 -23.09
CA TYR A 36 8.35 1.78 -21.90
C TYR A 36 7.45 2.87 -21.31
N LEU A 37 6.56 2.48 -20.40
CA LEU A 37 5.73 3.41 -19.62
C LEU A 37 6.53 3.98 -18.45
N SER A 38 6.65 5.30 -18.35
CA SER A 38 7.38 5.97 -17.25
C SER A 38 6.85 5.61 -15.86
N VAL A 39 5.55 5.39 -15.74
CA VAL A 39 4.92 4.97 -14.47
C VAL A 39 5.32 3.55 -14.04
N ALA A 40 5.83 2.72 -14.98
CA ALA A 40 6.27 1.36 -14.70
C ALA A 40 7.76 1.26 -14.28
N GLU A 41 8.50 2.37 -14.16
CA GLU A 41 9.92 2.37 -13.76
C GLU A 41 10.14 1.85 -12.34
N SER A 42 9.28 2.22 -11.40
CA SER A 42 9.45 1.89 -9.98
C SER A 42 8.44 0.88 -9.47
N LYS A 43 7.27 0.83 -10.07
CA LYS A 43 6.17 -0.08 -9.72
C LYS A 43 5.35 -0.36 -10.97
N THR A 44 4.82 -1.56 -11.07
CA THR A 44 4.01 -1.95 -12.23
C THR A 44 2.51 -1.76 -12.01
N SER A 45 2.07 -1.49 -10.78
CA SER A 45 0.64 -1.33 -10.47
C SER A 45 0.37 -0.26 -9.41
N GLU A 46 -0.84 0.26 -9.42
CA GLU A 46 -1.37 1.19 -8.42
C GLU A 46 -2.81 0.83 -8.08
N THR A 47 -3.11 0.75 -6.77
CA THR A 47 -4.49 0.60 -6.31
C THR A 47 -5.14 1.96 -6.11
N MET A 48 -6.28 2.16 -6.74
CA MET A 48 -7.14 3.33 -6.59
C MET A 48 -8.43 2.92 -5.91
N THR A 49 -8.68 3.45 -4.73
CA THR A 49 -9.92 3.21 -3.99
C THR A 49 -10.81 4.44 -4.08
N PHE A 50 -12.07 4.25 -4.46
CA PHE A 50 -13.07 5.29 -4.61
C PHE A 50 -14.23 5.08 -3.63
N ASN A 51 -14.75 6.16 -3.09
CA ASN A 51 -15.98 6.17 -2.31
C ASN A 51 -17.14 6.72 -3.16
N LYS A 52 -18.33 6.75 -2.59
CA LYS A 52 -19.54 7.23 -3.28
C LYS A 52 -19.52 8.70 -3.71
N THR A 53 -18.55 9.49 -3.24
CA THR A 53 -18.44 10.91 -3.57
C THR A 53 -17.49 11.19 -4.72
N ILE A 54 -16.63 10.22 -5.07
CA ILE A 54 -15.68 10.35 -6.16
C ILE A 54 -16.27 9.68 -7.39
N ILE A 55 -16.76 10.49 -8.32
CA ILE A 55 -17.42 10.02 -9.54
C ILE A 55 -16.45 9.82 -10.72
N GLN A 56 -15.31 10.52 -10.66
CA GLN A 56 -14.27 10.44 -11.70
C GLN A 56 -12.89 10.68 -11.13
N ARG A 57 -11.86 10.19 -11.82
CA ARG A 57 -10.45 10.41 -11.51
C ARG A 57 -9.64 10.45 -12.81
N GLU A 58 -8.64 11.31 -12.83
CA GLU A 58 -7.67 11.40 -13.91
C GLU A 58 -6.31 10.88 -13.46
N LYS A 59 -5.61 10.23 -14.37
CA LYS A 59 -4.21 9.83 -14.26
C LYS A 59 -3.50 10.18 -15.56
N SER A 60 -2.19 10.41 -15.50
CA SER A 60 -1.37 10.63 -16.68
C SER A 60 -0.11 9.80 -16.65
N PHE A 61 0.41 9.49 -17.81
CA PHE A 61 1.66 8.75 -18.00
C PHE A 61 2.33 9.19 -19.30
N THR A 62 3.63 8.88 -19.44
CA THR A 62 4.40 9.16 -20.67
C THR A 62 5.01 7.88 -21.18
N ALA A 63 5.18 7.79 -22.49
CA ALA A 63 6.09 6.82 -23.09
C ALA A 63 7.51 7.37 -22.99
N ARG A 64 8.48 6.51 -22.65
CA ARG A 64 9.87 6.89 -22.45
C ARG A 64 10.82 5.95 -23.16
N LEU A 65 11.90 6.52 -23.70
CA LEU A 65 13.04 5.80 -24.26
C LEU A 65 14.19 5.78 -23.28
N ALA A 66 15.04 4.76 -23.38
CA ALA A 66 16.26 4.69 -22.60
C ALA A 66 17.26 5.80 -23.00
N TYR A 67 17.31 6.14 -24.29
CA TYR A 67 18.10 7.27 -24.84
C TYR A 67 17.41 7.86 -26.07
N PRO A 68 17.77 9.11 -26.48
CA PRO A 68 17.09 9.79 -27.57
C PRO A 68 17.21 9.04 -28.91
N ALA A 69 16.11 8.99 -29.67
CA ALA A 69 16.11 8.49 -31.06
C ALA A 69 16.39 9.63 -32.05
N GLY A 70 16.95 9.29 -33.20
CA GLY A 70 17.24 10.25 -34.27
C GLY A 70 16.00 10.70 -35.05
N THR A 71 14.88 9.98 -34.95
CA THR A 71 13.60 10.25 -35.61
C THR A 71 12.48 10.24 -34.56
N ASP A 72 11.31 10.77 -34.93
CA ASP A 72 10.10 10.64 -34.10
C ASP A 72 9.75 9.17 -33.91
N VAL A 73 9.34 8.79 -32.70
CA VAL A 73 8.89 7.45 -32.34
C VAL A 73 7.42 7.53 -31.97
N THR A 74 6.59 6.88 -32.79
CA THR A 74 5.15 6.74 -32.54
C THR A 74 4.87 5.43 -31.81
N VAL A 75 4.11 5.50 -30.72
CA VAL A 75 3.82 4.40 -29.80
C VAL A 75 2.31 4.23 -29.68
N ASN A 76 1.80 3.04 -29.94
CA ASN A 76 0.40 2.73 -29.71
C ASN A 76 0.17 2.25 -28.27
N VAL A 77 -0.89 2.77 -27.66
CA VAL A 77 -1.32 2.47 -26.29
C VAL A 77 -2.79 2.07 -26.26
N THR A 78 -3.11 1.05 -25.50
CA THR A 78 -4.49 0.59 -25.28
C THR A 78 -4.69 0.10 -23.86
N VAL A 79 -5.95 -0.08 -23.46
CA VAL A 79 -6.28 -0.95 -22.32
C VAL A 79 -6.39 -2.37 -22.86
N ASP A 80 -5.51 -3.27 -22.43
CA ASP A 80 -5.39 -4.63 -22.97
C ASP A 80 -5.99 -5.69 -22.02
N PRO A 81 -7.21 -6.19 -22.30
CA PRO A 81 -7.86 -7.19 -21.46
C PRO A 81 -7.09 -8.51 -21.34
N SER A 82 -6.24 -8.85 -22.33
CA SER A 82 -5.48 -10.11 -22.34
C SER A 82 -4.47 -10.19 -21.17
N GLN A 83 -4.09 -9.04 -20.60
CA GLN A 83 -3.17 -8.95 -19.46
C GLN A 83 -3.80 -9.33 -18.11
N VAL A 84 -5.14 -9.44 -18.04
CA VAL A 84 -5.84 -9.68 -16.75
C VAL A 84 -5.52 -11.05 -16.19
N GLU A 85 -5.58 -12.09 -17.00
CA GLU A 85 -5.30 -13.46 -16.59
C GLU A 85 -3.84 -13.62 -16.13
N ALA A 86 -2.89 -13.05 -16.85
CA ALA A 86 -1.47 -13.07 -16.49
C ALA A 86 -1.19 -12.34 -15.18
N TYR A 87 -1.88 -11.22 -14.93
CA TYR A 87 -1.79 -10.50 -13.67
C TYR A 87 -2.34 -11.34 -12.51
N ASN A 88 -3.56 -11.87 -12.67
CA ASN A 88 -4.24 -12.67 -11.65
C ASN A 88 -3.42 -13.90 -11.26
N SER A 89 -2.90 -14.64 -12.23
CA SER A 89 -2.07 -15.82 -12.00
C SER A 89 -0.79 -15.49 -11.23
N ARG A 90 -0.11 -14.39 -11.58
CA ARG A 90 1.13 -13.97 -10.94
C ARG A 90 0.94 -13.48 -9.51
N ASN A 91 -0.18 -12.82 -9.23
CA ASN A 91 -0.44 -12.17 -7.94
C ASN A 91 -1.42 -12.97 -7.05
N ASN A 92 -1.86 -14.15 -7.51
CA ASN A 92 -2.86 -14.97 -6.80
C ASN A 92 -4.14 -14.18 -6.48
N THR A 93 -4.66 -13.46 -7.49
CA THR A 93 -5.89 -12.66 -7.41
C THR A 93 -6.93 -13.15 -8.40
N SER A 94 -8.15 -12.62 -8.32
CA SER A 94 -9.27 -12.94 -9.22
C SER A 94 -10.00 -11.67 -9.65
N TYR A 95 -9.25 -10.66 -10.07
CA TYR A 95 -9.84 -9.40 -10.51
C TYR A 95 -10.46 -9.53 -11.90
N ASP A 96 -11.60 -8.88 -12.10
CA ASP A 96 -12.21 -8.72 -13.42
C ASP A 96 -11.58 -7.56 -14.19
N ILE A 97 -11.73 -7.56 -15.51
CA ILE A 97 -11.41 -6.38 -16.33
C ILE A 97 -12.33 -5.22 -15.97
N LEU A 98 -11.82 -4.01 -15.89
CA LEU A 98 -12.63 -2.81 -15.73
C LEU A 98 -13.47 -2.61 -17.01
N PRO A 99 -14.82 -2.58 -16.95
CA PRO A 99 -15.64 -2.40 -18.13
C PRO A 99 -15.34 -1.08 -18.85
N ALA A 100 -15.40 -1.07 -20.19
CA ALA A 100 -15.01 0.07 -21.04
C ALA A 100 -15.75 1.39 -20.72
N LYS A 101 -16.96 1.32 -20.19
CA LYS A 101 -17.72 2.51 -19.76
C LYS A 101 -17.14 3.25 -18.54
N HIS A 102 -16.15 2.64 -17.86
CA HIS A 102 -15.53 3.19 -16.65
C HIS A 102 -14.15 3.80 -16.88
N TYR A 103 -13.68 3.82 -18.12
CA TYR A 103 -12.45 4.50 -18.48
C TYR A 103 -12.49 5.08 -19.88
N ARG A 104 -11.64 6.08 -20.12
CA ARG A 104 -11.42 6.66 -21.44
C ARG A 104 -9.96 7.12 -21.54
N LEU A 105 -9.25 6.62 -22.56
CA LEU A 105 -7.95 7.18 -22.94
C LEU A 105 -8.17 8.46 -23.77
N GLU A 106 -7.35 9.46 -23.55
CA GLU A 106 -7.36 10.70 -24.34
C GLU A 106 -6.98 10.43 -25.82
N SER A 107 -6.04 9.51 -26.03
CA SER A 107 -5.58 9.06 -27.35
C SER A 107 -5.11 7.62 -27.26
N ASN A 108 -5.10 6.92 -28.38
CA ASN A 108 -4.49 5.60 -28.53
C ASN A 108 -3.04 5.69 -29.07
N GLU A 109 -2.49 6.88 -29.18
CA GLU A 109 -1.17 7.11 -29.73
C GLU A 109 -0.40 8.17 -28.95
N MET A 110 0.89 7.95 -28.77
CA MET A 110 1.83 8.86 -28.16
C MET A 110 3.03 9.04 -29.10
N THR A 111 3.61 10.24 -29.15
CA THR A 111 4.81 10.52 -29.96
C THR A 111 5.93 11.03 -29.08
N ILE A 112 7.09 10.39 -29.20
CA ILE A 112 8.37 10.89 -28.66
C ILE A 112 9.11 11.56 -29.82
N ARG A 113 9.31 12.86 -29.72
CA ARG A 113 9.99 13.65 -30.76
C ARG A 113 11.47 13.29 -30.86
N ALA A 114 12.01 13.38 -32.07
CA ALA A 114 13.45 13.22 -32.32
C ALA A 114 14.30 14.03 -31.32
N GLY A 115 15.34 13.39 -30.78
CA GLY A 115 16.21 14.00 -29.78
C GLY A 115 15.61 14.13 -28.37
N LYS A 116 14.40 13.66 -28.12
CA LYS A 116 13.75 13.57 -26.80
C LYS A 116 13.70 12.14 -26.31
N ILE A 117 13.53 11.97 -24.99
CA ILE A 117 13.38 10.67 -24.35
C ILE A 117 11.95 10.44 -23.84
N ASN A 118 11.12 11.49 -23.74
CA ASN A 118 9.73 11.37 -23.25
C ASN A 118 8.76 11.88 -24.30
N SER A 119 7.58 11.26 -24.37
CA SER A 119 6.41 11.84 -25.03
C SER A 119 5.82 12.98 -24.22
N ALA A 120 4.85 13.70 -24.80
CA ALA A 120 3.89 14.45 -24.00
C ALA A 120 3.11 13.49 -23.08
N PRO A 121 2.62 13.96 -21.91
CA PRO A 121 1.71 13.17 -21.08
C PRO A 121 0.45 12.79 -21.85
N LEU A 122 -0.01 11.57 -21.65
CA LEU A 122 -1.30 11.09 -22.12
C LEU A 122 -2.18 10.81 -20.90
N HIS A 123 -3.44 11.21 -20.98
CA HIS A 123 -4.37 11.10 -19.88
C HIS A 123 -5.30 9.89 -20.05
N ILE A 124 -5.56 9.22 -18.92
CA ILE A 124 -6.62 8.25 -18.75
C ILE A 124 -7.62 8.79 -17.72
N TYR A 125 -8.88 8.82 -18.11
CA TYR A 125 -9.99 9.25 -17.28
C TYR A 125 -10.74 8.03 -16.80
N PHE A 126 -10.92 7.89 -15.49
CA PHE A 126 -11.79 6.92 -14.88
C PHE A 126 -13.11 7.59 -14.56
N GLU A 127 -14.20 7.05 -15.09
CA GLU A 127 -15.52 7.70 -15.11
C GLU A 127 -16.59 6.73 -14.58
N ASN A 128 -17.77 7.26 -14.21
CA ASN A 128 -18.90 6.47 -13.73
C ASN A 128 -18.57 5.52 -12.57
N LEU A 129 -17.62 5.92 -11.72
CA LEU A 129 -17.04 5.07 -10.68
C LEU A 129 -18.05 4.65 -9.60
N THR A 130 -19.15 5.40 -9.46
CA THR A 130 -20.23 5.07 -8.52
C THR A 130 -21.09 3.88 -8.96
N GLU A 131 -20.97 3.45 -10.23
CA GLU A 131 -21.71 2.31 -10.77
C GLU A 131 -20.96 0.98 -10.56
N LEU A 132 -19.69 1.02 -10.16
CA LEU A 132 -18.91 -0.18 -9.85
C LEU A 132 -19.50 -0.90 -8.63
N GLU A 133 -19.39 -2.22 -8.60
CA GLU A 133 -19.79 -3.02 -7.44
C GLU A 133 -18.92 -2.69 -6.23
N ILE A 134 -19.56 -2.59 -5.06
CA ILE A 134 -18.87 -2.29 -3.80
C ILE A 134 -17.98 -3.49 -3.43
N ASP A 135 -16.78 -3.19 -2.94
CA ASP A 135 -15.77 -4.13 -2.46
C ASP A 135 -15.22 -5.09 -3.53
N LYS A 136 -15.63 -4.92 -4.78
CA LYS A 136 -15.03 -5.60 -5.93
C LYS A 136 -13.87 -4.80 -6.49
N ALA A 137 -12.82 -5.49 -6.88
CA ALA A 137 -11.67 -4.90 -7.54
C ALA A 137 -11.64 -5.25 -9.03
N TYR A 138 -11.29 -4.28 -9.85
CA TYR A 138 -11.17 -4.40 -11.30
C TYR A 138 -9.77 -4.03 -11.75
N LEU A 139 -9.28 -4.65 -12.81
CA LEU A 139 -8.01 -4.29 -13.45
C LEU A 139 -8.27 -3.42 -14.69
N CYS A 140 -7.45 -2.39 -14.84
CA CYS A 140 -7.35 -1.61 -16.06
C CYS A 140 -5.89 -1.63 -16.53
N PRO A 141 -5.50 -2.62 -17.37
CA PRO A 141 -4.12 -2.76 -17.85
C PRO A 141 -3.89 -1.80 -19.01
N VAL A 142 -3.14 -0.73 -18.79
CA VAL A 142 -2.69 0.18 -19.84
C VAL A 142 -1.40 -0.36 -20.42
N SER A 143 -1.41 -0.71 -21.71
CA SER A 143 -0.31 -1.38 -22.39
C SER A 143 0.16 -0.63 -23.64
N LEU A 144 1.47 -0.59 -23.83
CA LEU A 144 2.08 -0.25 -25.14
C LEU A 144 2.07 -1.51 -26.02
N ASN A 145 1.45 -1.40 -27.19
CA ASN A 145 1.28 -2.56 -28.10
C ASN A 145 2.34 -2.60 -29.20
N SER A 146 2.77 -1.44 -29.66
CA SER A 146 3.78 -1.33 -30.71
C SER A 146 4.46 0.04 -30.67
N ALA A 147 5.68 0.09 -31.19
CA ALA A 147 6.40 1.33 -31.42
C ALA A 147 7.05 1.30 -32.79
N GLN A 148 7.04 2.44 -33.50
CA GLN A 148 7.69 2.55 -34.80
C GLN A 148 9.16 2.94 -34.62
N GLY A 149 10.07 2.16 -35.22
CA GLY A 149 11.49 2.46 -35.25
C GLY A 149 12.31 2.03 -34.03
N VAL A 150 11.66 1.53 -32.96
CA VAL A 150 12.32 1.01 -31.75
C VAL A 150 11.52 -0.18 -31.20
N GLY A 151 12.19 -1.03 -30.39
CA GLY A 151 11.54 -2.12 -29.68
C GLY A 151 10.73 -1.64 -28.46
N LEU A 152 9.90 -2.52 -27.93
CA LEU A 152 9.28 -2.36 -26.61
C LEU A 152 10.22 -2.95 -25.54
N LEU A 153 10.33 -2.29 -24.39
CA LEU A 153 11.12 -2.80 -23.28
C LEU A 153 10.26 -3.76 -22.43
N ASP A 154 10.53 -5.04 -22.53
CA ASP A 154 9.81 -6.09 -21.81
C ASP A 154 9.77 -5.83 -20.31
N GLY A 155 8.62 -6.15 -19.70
CA GLY A 155 8.39 -5.97 -18.27
C GLY A 155 7.95 -4.57 -17.83
N SER A 156 8.09 -3.54 -18.70
CA SER A 156 7.68 -2.16 -18.41
C SER A 156 6.72 -1.57 -19.43
N THR A 157 6.11 -2.43 -20.27
CA THR A 157 5.15 -2.05 -21.31
C THR A 157 3.72 -1.96 -20.81
N THR A 158 3.41 -2.55 -19.66
CA THR A 158 2.06 -2.55 -19.09
C THR A 158 2.07 -2.00 -17.67
N TYR A 159 1.11 -1.13 -17.38
CA TYR A 159 0.83 -0.63 -16.05
C TYR A 159 -0.60 -0.97 -15.63
N TRP A 160 -0.76 -1.60 -14.46
CA TRP A 160 -2.05 -2.07 -13.98
C TRP A 160 -2.66 -1.09 -12.97
N TYR A 161 -3.75 -0.42 -13.35
CA TYR A 161 -4.58 0.28 -12.38
C TYR A 161 -5.57 -0.72 -11.76
N ILE A 162 -5.48 -0.90 -10.45
CA ILE A 162 -6.44 -1.69 -9.67
C ILE A 162 -7.50 -0.72 -9.16
N VAL A 163 -8.69 -0.81 -9.75
CA VAL A 163 -9.80 0.11 -9.45
C VAL A 163 -10.77 -0.57 -8.51
N LYS A 164 -10.94 -0.01 -7.33
CA LYS A 164 -11.79 -0.58 -6.28
C LYS A 164 -12.77 0.48 -5.77
N ARG A 165 -14.07 0.18 -5.85
CA ARG A 165 -15.08 0.93 -5.12
C ARG A 165 -15.16 0.39 -3.71
N SER A 166 -14.87 1.21 -2.75
CA SER A 166 -15.00 0.89 -1.33
C SER A 166 -16.41 1.19 -0.87
N SER A 167 -16.92 0.38 0.04
CA SER A 167 -18.09 0.67 0.87
C SER A 167 -17.82 1.83 1.82
N ALA A 168 -16.90 2.75 1.48
CA ALA A 168 -16.42 3.77 2.40
C ALA A 168 -17.53 4.25 3.31
N ILE A 169 -17.42 3.90 4.55
CA ILE A 169 -18.12 4.56 5.63
C ILE A 169 -17.70 6.03 5.54
N THR A 170 -18.50 6.82 4.83
CA THR A 170 -18.28 8.27 4.70
C THR A 170 -18.80 9.02 5.92
N THR A 171 -19.46 8.30 6.81
CA THR A 171 -20.03 8.83 8.04
C THR A 171 -19.51 7.98 9.18
N ALA A 172 -18.74 8.55 10.06
CA ALA A 172 -18.37 7.95 11.34
C ALA A 172 -19.32 8.45 12.42
N VAL A 173 -19.55 7.63 13.42
CA VAL A 173 -20.29 8.05 14.62
C VAL A 173 -19.44 9.05 15.39
N ASP A 174 -20.01 10.18 15.77
CA ASP A 174 -19.39 11.13 16.68
C ASP A 174 -19.72 10.70 18.12
N LEU A 175 -18.70 10.22 18.82
CA LEU A 175 -18.81 9.76 20.20
C LEU A 175 -18.27 10.77 21.21
N ARG A 176 -18.12 12.04 20.83
CA ARG A 176 -17.73 13.08 21.80
C ARG A 176 -18.80 13.19 22.89
N TYR A 177 -18.38 13.02 24.14
CA TYR A 177 -19.22 13.03 25.33
C TYR A 177 -20.30 11.93 25.40
N CYS A 178 -20.17 10.87 24.60
CA CYS A 178 -21.06 9.73 24.62
C CYS A 178 -20.33 8.41 24.33
N TYR A 179 -21.03 7.31 24.51
CA TYR A 179 -20.53 5.97 24.20
C TYR A 179 -21.66 5.13 23.60
N VAL A 180 -21.27 4.03 22.97
CA VAL A 180 -22.20 2.99 22.52
C VAL A 180 -22.11 1.82 23.48
N GLU A 181 -23.23 1.50 24.13
CA GLU A 181 -23.35 0.29 24.93
C GLU A 181 -23.88 -0.86 24.05
N VAL A 182 -23.20 -2.01 24.10
CA VAL A 182 -23.68 -3.22 23.43
C VAL A 182 -24.60 -3.97 24.39
N PRO A 183 -25.89 -4.07 24.10
CA PRO A 183 -26.85 -4.71 25.00
C PRO A 183 -26.45 -6.15 25.33
N GLY A 184 -26.60 -6.50 26.61
CA GLY A 184 -26.25 -7.85 27.10
C GLY A 184 -24.78 -8.10 27.37
N PHE A 185 -23.90 -7.12 27.11
CA PHE A 185 -22.48 -7.17 27.50
C PHE A 185 -22.29 -6.32 28.76
N TYR A 186 -22.31 -6.94 29.93
CA TYR A 186 -22.20 -6.22 31.20
C TYR A 186 -21.57 -7.09 32.29
N VAL A 187 -21.12 -6.42 33.36
CA VAL A 187 -20.72 -7.04 34.61
C VAL A 187 -21.80 -6.71 35.64
N PRO A 188 -22.55 -7.71 36.13
CA PRO A 188 -23.70 -7.47 37.02
C PRO A 188 -23.34 -6.75 38.31
N LYS A 189 -22.15 -6.99 38.80
CA LYS A 189 -21.63 -6.37 40.02
C LYS A 189 -20.11 -6.30 39.91
N TRP A 190 -19.54 -5.21 40.36
CA TRP A 190 -18.10 -5.04 40.47
C TRP A 190 -17.43 -6.23 41.18
N GLY A 191 -16.39 -6.78 40.58
CA GLY A 191 -15.67 -7.94 41.10
C GLY A 191 -16.34 -9.31 40.83
N THR A 192 -17.43 -9.35 40.06
CA THR A 192 -18.06 -10.59 39.60
C THR A 192 -17.69 -10.89 38.15
N GLU A 193 -17.91 -12.13 37.73
CA GLU A 193 -17.72 -12.54 36.34
C GLU A 193 -18.70 -11.81 35.40
N PRO A 194 -18.26 -11.49 34.16
CA PRO A 194 -19.15 -10.98 33.14
C PRO A 194 -20.32 -11.91 32.89
N ALA A 195 -21.49 -11.34 32.62
CA ALA A 195 -22.74 -12.07 32.44
C ALA A 195 -23.40 -11.73 31.09
N GLY A 196 -24.54 -12.37 30.80
CA GLY A 196 -25.23 -12.20 29.53
C GLY A 196 -24.33 -12.60 28.36
N ASN A 197 -24.31 -11.83 27.28
CA ASN A 197 -23.45 -12.07 26.12
C ASN A 197 -21.95 -11.88 26.46
N ALA A 198 -21.62 -11.12 27.48
CA ALA A 198 -20.24 -10.96 27.93
C ALA A 198 -19.66 -12.25 28.51
N ALA A 199 -20.46 -13.19 28.97
CA ALA A 199 -20.01 -14.49 29.43
C ALA A 199 -19.31 -15.31 28.31
N HIS A 200 -19.65 -15.09 27.05
CA HIS A 200 -18.99 -15.70 25.91
C HIS A 200 -17.57 -15.22 25.70
N LEU A 201 -17.18 -14.09 26.30
CA LEU A 201 -15.84 -13.55 26.26
C LEU A 201 -14.95 -14.10 27.37
N ASN A 202 -15.51 -14.90 28.30
CA ASN A 202 -14.75 -15.53 29.37
C ASN A 202 -13.86 -16.64 28.82
N ASN A 203 -12.62 -16.69 29.29
CA ASN A 203 -11.64 -17.74 28.96
C ASN A 203 -11.29 -17.82 27.47
N LEU A 204 -11.42 -16.74 26.70
CA LEU A 204 -10.95 -16.70 25.33
C LEU A 204 -9.45 -17.00 25.29
N LYS A 205 -9.06 -17.87 24.36
CA LYS A 205 -7.64 -18.23 24.13
C LYS A 205 -6.93 -17.19 23.29
N ALA A 206 -7.65 -16.57 22.39
CA ALA A 206 -7.18 -15.45 21.56
C ALA A 206 -8.32 -14.48 21.28
N VAL A 207 -8.00 -13.23 21.09
CA VAL A 207 -8.95 -12.16 20.73
C VAL A 207 -8.27 -11.12 19.87
N THR A 208 -9.04 -10.54 18.95
CA THR A 208 -8.63 -9.36 18.19
C THR A 208 -9.63 -8.25 18.43
N PHE A 209 -9.14 -7.08 18.80
CA PHE A 209 -9.89 -5.82 18.72
C PHE A 209 -9.44 -5.04 17.51
N GLU A 210 -10.39 -4.41 16.82
CA GLU A 210 -10.11 -3.63 15.62
C GLU A 210 -11.09 -2.44 15.55
N ILE A 211 -10.55 -1.24 15.31
CA ILE A 211 -11.33 -0.01 15.23
C ILE A 211 -10.69 0.98 14.26
N ILE A 212 -11.53 1.69 13.51
CA ILE A 212 -11.12 2.88 12.75
C ILE A 212 -11.64 4.10 13.49
N THR A 213 -10.75 4.93 13.98
CA THR A 213 -11.09 6.06 14.83
C THR A 213 -10.27 7.31 14.54
N ARG A 214 -10.83 8.46 14.90
CA ARG A 214 -10.13 9.74 14.96
C ARG A 214 -10.42 10.38 16.31
N ILE A 215 -9.40 10.63 17.08
CA ILE A 215 -9.48 11.28 18.39
C ILE A 215 -9.20 12.76 18.20
N SER A 216 -10.13 13.62 18.55
CA SER A 216 -10.04 15.07 18.32
C SER A 216 -9.16 15.76 19.36
N ASN A 217 -9.14 15.25 20.59
CA ASN A 217 -8.39 15.83 21.69
C ASN A 217 -8.12 14.77 22.75
N PHE A 218 -6.88 14.69 23.22
CA PHE A 218 -6.47 13.82 24.34
C PHE A 218 -6.40 14.56 25.67
N ASP A 219 -6.45 15.89 25.66
CA ASP A 219 -6.26 16.72 26.86
C ASP A 219 -7.56 17.19 27.51
N GLU A 220 -8.72 16.87 26.90
CA GLU A 220 -10.00 17.32 27.46
C GLU A 220 -10.32 16.67 28.80
N ALA A 221 -10.70 17.53 29.70
CA ALA A 221 -11.49 17.27 30.88
C ALA A 221 -11.01 16.17 31.81
N ASN A 222 -9.88 16.35 32.48
CA ASN A 222 -9.53 15.64 33.71
C ASN A 222 -9.57 14.10 33.69
N THR A 223 -9.64 13.48 32.52
CA THR A 223 -9.58 12.01 32.39
C THR A 223 -8.27 11.61 31.69
N ASP A 224 -7.55 10.71 32.32
CA ASP A 224 -6.32 10.17 31.75
C ASP A 224 -6.59 9.02 30.77
N ILE A 225 -7.85 8.64 30.58
CA ILE A 225 -8.25 7.42 29.89
C ILE A 225 -9.28 7.74 28.80
N SER A 226 -9.05 7.21 27.59
CA SER A 226 -10.01 7.16 26.51
C SER A 226 -10.28 5.71 26.13
N SER A 227 -11.34 5.12 26.67
CA SER A 227 -11.75 3.75 26.36
C SER A 227 -12.23 3.65 24.93
N LEU A 228 -11.63 2.78 24.12
CA LEU A 228 -11.98 2.56 22.72
C LEU A 228 -13.01 1.44 22.60
N MET A 229 -12.75 0.28 23.19
CA MET A 229 -13.68 -0.83 23.27
C MET A 229 -13.29 -1.83 24.35
N GLY A 230 -14.27 -2.58 24.85
CA GLY A 230 -14.04 -3.64 25.81
C GLY A 230 -14.97 -3.56 27.01
N ILE A 231 -14.66 -4.35 28.04
CA ILE A 231 -15.33 -4.30 29.34
C ILE A 231 -14.35 -3.68 30.31
N GLU A 232 -14.66 -2.49 30.78
CA GLU A 232 -13.79 -1.73 31.69
C GLU A 232 -13.42 -2.57 32.92
N GLN A 233 -12.17 -2.48 33.36
CA GLN A 233 -11.56 -3.24 34.45
C GLN A 233 -11.28 -4.72 34.16
N TYR A 234 -11.86 -5.31 33.11
CA TYR A 234 -11.66 -6.73 32.77
C TYR A 234 -10.79 -6.90 31.55
N PHE A 235 -11.19 -6.32 30.44
CA PHE A 235 -10.43 -6.36 29.20
C PHE A 235 -10.83 -5.15 28.36
N CYS A 236 -10.04 -4.09 28.44
CA CYS A 236 -10.38 -2.82 27.80
C CYS A 236 -9.21 -2.30 26.97
N PHE A 237 -9.44 -2.15 25.67
CA PHE A 237 -8.56 -1.49 24.72
C PHE A 237 -8.83 0.02 24.80
N ARG A 238 -7.78 0.79 25.05
CA ARG A 238 -7.89 2.22 25.35
C ARG A 238 -6.64 3.01 24.96
N ALA A 239 -6.75 4.34 24.96
CA ALA A 239 -5.63 5.26 24.94
C ALA A 239 -5.50 5.94 26.30
N GLY A 240 -4.28 6.05 26.78
CA GLY A 240 -3.96 6.67 28.08
C GLY A 240 -4.34 5.84 29.31
N ASP A 241 -3.81 6.26 30.43
CA ASP A 241 -4.13 5.81 31.80
C ASP A 241 -3.41 6.69 32.82
N ALA A 242 -3.74 6.56 34.09
CA ALA A 242 -2.98 7.17 35.19
C ALA A 242 -1.51 6.73 35.13
N GLY A 243 -0.61 7.70 34.99
CA GLY A 243 0.83 7.47 34.82
C GLY A 243 1.30 7.11 33.41
N PHE A 244 0.41 7.08 32.43
CA PHE A 244 0.71 6.84 31.03
C PHE A 244 0.45 8.10 30.19
N PRO A 245 1.17 8.28 29.06
CA PRO A 245 0.79 9.31 28.09
C PRO A 245 -0.64 9.09 27.60
N ARG A 246 -1.44 10.14 27.54
CA ARG A 246 -2.84 10.08 27.10
C ARG A 246 -3.01 9.59 25.64
N GLN A 247 -2.01 9.80 24.83
CA GLN A 247 -1.95 9.40 23.41
C GLN A 247 -1.44 7.98 23.20
N GLN A 248 -1.04 7.27 24.26
CA GLN A 248 -0.48 5.93 24.15
C GLN A 248 -1.59 4.87 24.16
N LEU A 249 -1.55 3.94 23.19
CA LEU A 249 -2.40 2.75 23.21
C LEU A 249 -2.06 1.84 24.37
N GLN A 250 -3.08 1.28 24.99
CA GLN A 250 -2.97 0.38 26.12
C GLN A 250 -4.08 -0.66 26.11
N ILE A 251 -3.82 -1.83 26.66
CA ILE A 251 -4.83 -2.80 27.09
C ILE A 251 -4.79 -2.96 28.60
N GLN A 252 -5.93 -2.84 29.23
CA GLN A 252 -6.16 -3.25 30.60
C GLN A 252 -6.65 -4.69 30.62
N THR A 253 -6.01 -5.53 31.44
CA THR A 253 -6.44 -6.92 31.69
C THR A 253 -6.43 -7.21 33.19
N PRO A 254 -7.03 -8.32 33.67
CA PRO A 254 -6.89 -8.74 35.05
C PRO A 254 -5.44 -9.00 35.48
N ALA A 255 -4.57 -9.31 34.53
CA ALA A 255 -3.14 -9.55 34.76
C ALA A 255 -2.29 -8.28 34.79
N GLY A 256 -2.87 -7.14 34.43
CA GLY A 256 -2.18 -5.85 34.39
C GLY A 256 -2.43 -5.04 33.14
N LYS A 257 -1.62 -4.00 32.98
CA LYS A 257 -1.70 -3.02 31.88
C LYS A 257 -0.52 -3.22 30.94
N PHE A 258 -0.77 -3.20 29.64
CA PHE A 258 0.24 -3.39 28.59
C PHE A 258 0.03 -2.40 27.44
N PRO A 259 1.09 -1.92 26.75
CA PRO A 259 2.49 -2.01 27.14
C PRO A 259 2.80 -1.10 28.32
N GLU A 260 4.04 -1.07 28.78
CA GLU A 260 4.53 -0.06 29.72
C GLU A 260 4.52 1.35 29.10
N ALA A 261 4.57 2.39 29.94
CA ALA A 261 4.57 3.77 29.50
C ALA A 261 5.73 4.07 28.52
N ASN A 262 5.40 4.57 27.34
CA ASN A 262 6.36 4.87 26.29
C ASN A 262 5.98 6.14 25.52
N LYS A 263 6.77 7.19 25.66
CA LYS A 263 6.54 8.49 25.01
C LYS A 263 6.96 8.52 23.51
N ALA A 264 7.55 7.46 22.98
CA ALA A 264 8.01 7.42 21.60
C ALA A 264 6.94 6.95 20.60
N LYS A 265 5.89 6.27 21.09
CA LYS A 265 4.82 5.70 20.25
C LYS A 265 3.46 6.30 20.64
N LEU A 266 3.24 7.56 20.25
CA LEU A 266 2.04 8.31 20.59
C LEU A 266 1.18 8.55 19.35
N LEU A 267 -0.13 8.43 19.52
CA LEU A 267 -1.11 8.87 18.52
C LEU A 267 -1.16 10.40 18.47
N LYS A 268 -1.51 10.95 17.32
CA LYS A 268 -1.74 12.38 17.14
C LYS A 268 -3.23 12.70 17.12
N GLU A 269 -3.55 13.89 17.55
CA GLU A 269 -4.91 14.40 17.48
C GLU A 269 -5.33 14.66 16.03
N ASN A 270 -6.64 14.52 15.79
CA ASN A 270 -7.27 14.81 14.52
C ASN A 270 -6.78 13.98 13.31
N GLU A 271 -6.03 12.91 13.54
CA GLU A 271 -5.66 11.93 12.52
C GLU A 271 -6.57 10.69 12.58
N TRP A 272 -6.87 10.11 11.41
CA TRP A 272 -7.56 8.84 11.32
C TRP A 272 -6.58 7.69 11.46
N TYR A 273 -6.90 6.77 12.35
CA TYR A 273 -6.13 5.56 12.61
C TYR A 273 -6.99 4.31 12.43
N HIS A 274 -6.42 3.31 11.78
CA HIS A 274 -6.84 1.93 11.93
C HIS A 274 -6.01 1.34 13.08
N LEU A 275 -6.66 1.06 14.19
CA LEU A 275 -6.03 0.52 15.39
C LEU A 275 -6.48 -0.93 15.55
N ALA A 276 -5.54 -1.84 15.75
CA ALA A 276 -5.85 -3.21 16.10
C ALA A 276 -4.97 -3.70 17.25
N LEU A 277 -5.50 -4.67 17.99
CA LEU A 277 -4.79 -5.37 19.05
C LEU A 277 -5.12 -6.85 18.93
N THR A 278 -4.09 -7.68 18.94
CA THR A 278 -4.21 -9.13 19.08
C THR A 278 -3.69 -9.57 20.43
N TYR A 279 -4.40 -10.50 21.05
CA TYR A 279 -4.01 -11.16 22.28
C TYR A 279 -4.11 -12.65 22.11
N ASP A 280 -3.07 -13.38 22.46
CA ASP A 280 -3.01 -14.85 22.40
C ASP A 280 -2.38 -15.38 23.68
N ILE A 281 -3.15 -16.18 24.44
CA ILE A 281 -2.71 -16.75 25.71
C ILE A 281 -1.72 -17.93 25.51
N ALA A 282 -1.81 -18.64 24.40
CA ALA A 282 -0.94 -19.78 24.13
C ALA A 282 0.50 -19.33 23.88
N THR A 283 0.66 -18.26 23.12
CA THR A 283 1.97 -17.65 22.83
C THR A 283 2.36 -16.60 23.88
N LYS A 284 1.44 -16.19 24.75
CA LYS A 284 1.61 -15.10 25.74
C LYS A 284 1.98 -13.79 25.10
N THR A 285 1.39 -13.49 23.95
CA THR A 285 1.69 -12.27 23.18
C THR A 285 0.51 -11.32 23.16
N ILE A 286 0.84 -10.02 23.24
CA ILE A 286 -0.07 -8.91 22.94
C ILE A 286 0.63 -8.04 21.91
N ILE A 287 0.00 -7.83 20.75
CA ILE A 287 0.57 -7.04 19.68
C ILE A 287 -0.41 -5.92 19.33
N PHE A 288 0.10 -4.70 19.24
CA PHE A 288 -0.64 -3.53 18.79
C PHE A 288 -0.27 -3.21 17.35
N TYR A 289 -1.27 -2.86 16.56
CA TYR A 289 -1.07 -2.42 15.18
C TYR A 289 -1.65 -1.02 15.00
N VAL A 290 -0.87 -0.16 14.39
CA VAL A 290 -1.30 1.18 13.98
C VAL A 290 -1.15 1.27 12.47
N ASN A 291 -2.27 1.44 11.75
CA ASN A 291 -2.32 1.48 10.29
C ASN A 291 -1.64 0.24 9.65
N GLY A 292 -1.90 -0.95 10.22
CA GLY A 292 -1.36 -2.22 9.76
C GLY A 292 0.12 -2.48 10.07
N LYS A 293 0.75 -1.64 10.90
CA LYS A 293 2.16 -1.80 11.34
C LYS A 293 2.21 -2.07 12.83
N GLU A 294 3.05 -3.05 13.23
CA GLU A 294 3.38 -3.37 14.61
C GLU A 294 4.16 -2.25 15.30
#